data_e5a2bc7ab59816979651878f8c3a3a84
#
_entry.id   e5a2bc7ab59816979651878f8c3a3a84
#
_cell.length_a   1.000
_cell.length_b   1.000
_cell.length_c   1.000
_cell.angle_alpha   90.00
_cell.angle_beta   90.00
_cell.angle_gamma   90.00
#
_symmetry.space_group_name_H-M   'P 1'
#
loop_
_entity.id
_entity.type
_entity.pdbx_description
1 polymer ?
#
loop_
_entity_poly.entity_id
_entity_poly.type
_entity_poly.pdbx_seq_one_letter_code
_entity_poly.pdbx_strand_id
1 'polypeptide(L)'
;MIDKITPRPADSVAKALEEAGVEDMSPVITSKKTYIAPFVNAEGPQYLVIEDRFPNGRPQLEKAGVYMTDRQTVNKVERMKVTTCLNPLHTALAVYGCLLGYNLIADEMKDKELSELVRRIGLSEGMPVVINPEIISPQKFVDEVLNVRIPNPFMPDTPQRIATDTSQKVGIRYGETIKSYVAKDGSAKELIAIPLAIAGWCRYLLGIDDNGESFELSPDPMADELKKHLSGIKIGDISSYTGQLKNLLSNANIFGINLYEAGIGDKIEEMFVEEIAGKGAVRNTLKKYL
;
A
#
# COMPACT_ATOMS: atom_id res chain seq x y z
N MET A 1 1.48 -14.62 11.67
CA MET A 1 1.52 -13.75 10.49
C MET A 1 2.76 -14.06 9.69
N ILE A 2 2.68 -14.05 8.38
CA ILE A 2 3.80 -14.24 7.46
C ILE A 2 3.90 -13.01 6.57
N ASP A 3 5.10 -12.66 6.08
CA ASP A 3 5.26 -11.48 5.27
C ASP A 3 4.65 -11.66 3.89
N LYS A 4 5.34 -12.24 2.93
CA LYS A 4 4.80 -12.47 1.60
C LYS A 4 5.07 -13.89 1.12
N ILE A 5 4.05 -14.43 0.50
CA ILE A 5 4.13 -15.71 -0.20
C ILE A 5 3.53 -15.56 -1.60
N THR A 6 4.02 -16.33 -2.55
CA THR A 6 3.40 -16.49 -3.87
C THR A 6 2.52 -17.73 -3.83
N PRO A 7 1.17 -17.58 -3.78
CA PRO A 7 0.27 -18.72 -3.57
C PRO A 7 0.14 -19.62 -4.80
N ARG A 8 0.56 -19.16 -5.96
CA ARG A 8 0.58 -19.92 -7.22
C ARG A 8 1.94 -19.74 -7.88
N PRO A 9 2.94 -20.55 -7.50
CA PRO A 9 4.24 -20.52 -8.16
C PRO A 9 4.09 -20.90 -9.64
N ALA A 10 4.99 -20.38 -10.49
CA ALA A 10 5.00 -20.70 -11.90
C ALA A 10 5.35 -22.19 -12.12
N ASP A 11 4.78 -22.82 -13.16
CA ASP A 11 5.02 -24.23 -13.48
C ASP A 11 6.52 -24.52 -13.73
N SER A 12 7.26 -23.56 -14.27
CA SER A 12 8.71 -23.66 -14.45
C SER A 12 9.47 -23.80 -13.13
N VAL A 13 9.00 -23.18 -12.05
CA VAL A 13 9.59 -23.29 -10.72
C VAL A 13 9.28 -24.66 -10.13
N ALA A 14 8.03 -25.14 -10.25
CA ALA A 14 7.63 -26.47 -9.82
C ALA A 14 8.50 -27.54 -10.50
N LYS A 15 8.65 -27.45 -11.82
CA LYS A 15 9.48 -28.37 -12.60
C LYS A 15 10.95 -28.36 -12.16
N ALA A 16 11.52 -27.18 -11.94
CA ALA A 16 12.91 -27.07 -11.45
C ALA A 16 13.12 -27.69 -10.08
N LEU A 17 12.11 -27.62 -9.20
CA LEU A 17 12.15 -28.27 -7.90
C LEU A 17 12.02 -29.78 -7.99
N GLU A 18 11.15 -30.31 -8.87
CA GLU A 18 11.05 -31.74 -9.18
C GLU A 18 12.37 -32.30 -9.71
N GLU A 19 12.99 -31.59 -10.66
CA GLU A 19 14.31 -31.94 -11.20
C GLU A 19 15.42 -31.91 -10.12
N ALA A 20 15.26 -31.06 -9.10
CA ALA A 20 16.13 -31.02 -7.92
C ALA A 20 15.80 -32.10 -6.85
N GLY A 21 14.81 -32.94 -7.10
CA GLY A 21 14.44 -34.08 -6.21
C GLY A 21 13.39 -33.74 -5.15
N VAL A 22 12.65 -32.66 -5.29
CA VAL A 22 11.50 -32.38 -4.41
C VAL A 22 10.28 -33.16 -4.90
N GLU A 23 9.71 -33.96 -4.00
CA GLU A 23 8.55 -34.80 -4.30
C GLU A 23 7.22 -34.08 -4.01
N ASP A 24 6.09 -34.67 -4.41
CA ASP A 24 4.71 -34.20 -4.15
C ASP A 24 4.41 -32.80 -4.69
N MET A 25 4.91 -32.46 -5.86
CA MET A 25 4.75 -31.15 -6.48
C MET A 25 3.40 -30.93 -7.18
N SER A 26 2.44 -31.86 -7.03
CA SER A 26 1.09 -31.71 -7.59
C SER A 26 0.19 -30.86 -6.71
N PRO A 27 -0.56 -29.90 -7.27
CA PRO A 27 -1.50 -29.11 -6.51
C PRO A 27 -2.70 -29.95 -6.04
N VAL A 28 -3.24 -29.62 -4.89
CA VAL A 28 -4.46 -30.23 -4.36
C VAL A 28 -5.66 -29.35 -4.69
N ILE A 29 -6.68 -29.93 -5.30
CA ILE A 29 -7.97 -29.29 -5.51
C ILE A 29 -8.95 -29.83 -4.50
N THR A 30 -9.43 -28.97 -3.60
CA THR A 30 -10.37 -29.36 -2.56
C THR A 30 -11.77 -29.67 -3.12
N SER A 31 -12.62 -30.30 -2.33
CA SER A 31 -14.05 -30.52 -2.68
C SER A 31 -14.82 -29.21 -2.94
N LYS A 32 -14.35 -28.08 -2.39
CA LYS A 32 -14.89 -26.73 -2.65
C LYS A 32 -14.23 -26.05 -3.86
N LYS A 33 -13.48 -26.78 -4.69
CA LYS A 33 -12.73 -26.29 -5.86
C LYS A 33 -11.66 -25.23 -5.51
N THR A 34 -11.19 -25.22 -4.28
CA THR A 34 -10.09 -24.37 -3.87
C THR A 34 -8.77 -25.00 -4.28
N TYR A 35 -7.93 -24.21 -4.96
CA TYR A 35 -6.57 -24.60 -5.33
C TYR A 35 -5.63 -24.45 -4.13
N ILE A 36 -4.91 -25.51 -3.79
CA ILE A 36 -3.82 -25.48 -2.81
C ILE A 36 -2.53 -25.81 -3.56
N ALA A 37 -1.61 -24.86 -3.57
CA ALA A 37 -0.29 -25.06 -4.18
C ALA A 37 0.53 -26.09 -3.39
N PRO A 38 1.38 -26.87 -4.07
CA PRO A 38 2.25 -27.88 -3.41
C PRO A 38 3.31 -27.21 -2.53
N PHE A 39 3.68 -25.97 -2.81
CA PHE A 39 4.62 -25.17 -2.03
C PHE A 39 4.28 -23.69 -2.12
N VAL A 40 4.89 -22.89 -1.29
CA VAL A 40 4.83 -21.44 -1.34
C VAL A 40 6.21 -20.88 -1.67
N ASN A 41 6.26 -19.95 -2.61
CA ASN A 41 7.48 -19.20 -2.90
C ASN A 41 7.48 -17.93 -2.04
N ALA A 42 8.45 -17.80 -1.16
CA ALA A 42 8.56 -16.71 -0.21
C ALA A 42 9.79 -15.83 -0.50
N GLU A 43 9.71 -14.56 -0.13
CA GLU A 43 10.82 -13.62 -0.30
C GLU A 43 11.94 -13.90 0.70
N GLY A 44 13.20 -13.57 0.33
CA GLY A 44 14.35 -13.68 1.20
C GLY A 44 14.20 -12.92 2.53
N PRO A 45 13.83 -11.60 2.53
CA PRO A 45 13.57 -10.84 3.73
C PRO A 45 12.16 -11.13 4.28
N GLN A 46 11.96 -12.30 4.83
CA GLN A 46 10.67 -12.70 5.38
C GLN A 46 10.77 -13.03 6.86
N TYR A 47 9.65 -12.96 7.52
CA TYR A 47 9.48 -13.40 8.90
C TYR A 47 8.16 -14.15 9.05
N LEU A 48 8.13 -15.05 10.04
CA LEU A 48 6.93 -15.74 10.45
C LEU A 48 6.71 -15.49 11.93
N VAL A 49 5.56 -14.90 12.27
CA VAL A 49 5.16 -14.64 13.66
C VAL A 49 3.88 -15.39 13.94
N ILE A 50 3.91 -16.26 14.93
CA ILE A 50 2.80 -17.18 15.27
C ILE A 50 2.41 -16.98 16.73
N GLU A 51 1.11 -16.95 17.00
CA GLU A 51 0.59 -17.04 18.36
C GLU A 51 0.91 -18.43 18.94
N ASP A 52 1.64 -18.44 20.05
CA ASP A 52 2.03 -19.70 20.72
C ASP A 52 0.87 -20.26 21.55
N ARG A 53 -0.13 -20.81 20.86
CA ARG A 53 -1.32 -21.40 21.46
C ARG A 53 -1.69 -22.70 20.77
N PHE A 54 -1.05 -23.78 21.22
CA PHE A 54 -1.19 -25.13 20.65
C PHE A 54 -1.65 -26.12 21.73
N PRO A 55 -2.94 -26.44 21.84
CA PRO A 55 -3.47 -27.29 22.91
C PRO A 55 -2.90 -28.72 22.91
N ASN A 56 -2.42 -29.19 21.77
CA ASN A 56 -1.84 -30.55 21.62
C ASN A 56 -0.29 -30.54 21.52
N GLY A 57 0.35 -29.42 21.88
CA GLY A 57 1.79 -29.24 21.68
C GLY A 57 2.14 -28.87 20.24
N ARG A 58 3.40 -28.54 19.99
CA ARG A 58 3.91 -28.15 18.67
C ARG A 58 5.40 -28.49 18.51
N PRO A 59 5.92 -28.55 17.27
CA PRO A 59 7.35 -28.55 17.03
C PRO A 59 8.02 -27.27 17.55
N GLN A 60 9.32 -27.33 17.78
CA GLN A 60 10.13 -26.17 18.20
C GLN A 60 10.42 -25.25 17.01
N LEU A 61 9.41 -24.56 16.48
CA LEU A 61 9.48 -23.70 15.28
C LEU A 61 10.44 -22.52 15.46
N GLU A 62 10.64 -22.07 16.70
CA GLU A 62 11.63 -21.04 17.06
C GLU A 62 13.06 -21.41 16.68
N LYS A 63 13.40 -22.71 16.64
CA LYS A 63 14.71 -23.17 16.15
C LYS A 63 14.91 -22.98 14.64
N ALA A 64 13.82 -22.81 13.91
CA ALA A 64 13.83 -22.46 12.48
C ALA A 64 13.64 -20.95 12.23
N GLY A 65 13.81 -20.10 13.27
CA GLY A 65 13.70 -18.64 13.17
C GLY A 65 12.27 -18.09 13.21
N VAL A 66 11.27 -18.92 13.54
CA VAL A 66 9.89 -18.47 13.70
C VAL A 66 9.73 -17.74 15.03
N TYR A 67 9.13 -16.57 15.01
CA TYR A 67 8.78 -15.83 16.23
C TYR A 67 7.51 -16.44 16.86
N MET A 68 7.67 -17.09 18.00
CA MET A 68 6.56 -17.63 18.79
C MET A 68 6.23 -16.65 19.90
N THR A 69 4.99 -16.12 19.94
CA THR A 69 4.62 -15.03 20.85
C THR A 69 3.12 -15.03 21.18
N ASP A 70 2.65 -14.04 21.93
CA ASP A 70 1.25 -13.85 22.20
C ASP A 70 0.48 -13.17 21.05
N ARG A 71 -0.86 -13.26 21.10
CA ARG A 71 -1.75 -12.66 20.09
C ARG A 71 -1.56 -11.15 19.96
N GLN A 72 -1.33 -10.45 21.06
CA GLN A 72 -1.20 -9.00 21.04
C GLN A 72 0.05 -8.58 20.26
N THR A 73 1.15 -9.28 20.46
CA THR A 73 2.40 -9.04 19.71
C THR A 73 2.25 -9.37 18.24
N VAL A 74 1.58 -10.49 17.88
CA VAL A 74 1.24 -10.79 16.47
C VAL A 74 0.48 -9.63 15.83
N ASN A 75 -0.54 -9.09 16.52
CA ASN A 75 -1.33 -7.96 16.02
C ASN A 75 -0.50 -6.67 15.89
N LYS A 76 0.45 -6.42 16.80
CA LYS A 76 1.38 -5.27 16.69
C LYS A 76 2.27 -5.39 15.45
N VAL A 77 2.80 -6.59 15.16
CA VAL A 77 3.60 -6.84 13.95
C VAL A 77 2.79 -6.57 12.69
N GLU A 78 1.55 -7.07 12.63
CA GLU A 78 0.65 -6.82 11.52
C GLU A 78 0.37 -5.32 11.34
N ARG A 79 0.03 -4.61 12.41
CA ARG A 79 -0.23 -3.17 12.35
C ARG A 79 1.01 -2.39 11.90
N MET A 80 2.19 -2.66 12.45
CA MET A 80 3.45 -2.05 12.01
C MET A 80 3.61 -2.14 10.48
N LYS A 81 3.41 -3.33 9.90
CA LYS A 81 3.54 -3.57 8.47
C LYS A 81 2.44 -2.86 7.67
N VAL A 82 1.18 -3.04 8.07
CA VAL A 82 0.00 -2.63 7.29
C VAL A 82 -0.24 -1.13 7.36
N THR A 83 0.05 -0.51 8.51
CA THR A 83 -0.25 0.91 8.70
C THR A 83 0.94 1.83 8.47
N THR A 84 2.17 1.31 8.43
CA THR A 84 3.37 2.15 8.39
C THR A 84 4.44 1.66 7.43
N CYS A 85 4.99 0.46 7.66
CA CYS A 85 6.29 0.11 7.09
C CYS A 85 6.27 -0.43 5.66
N LEU A 86 5.13 -0.92 5.15
CA LEU A 86 5.05 -1.52 3.81
C LEU A 86 3.82 -1.07 3.02
N ASN A 87 2.62 -1.35 3.53
CA ASN A 87 1.42 -1.23 2.69
C ASN A 87 1.07 0.22 2.29
N PRO A 88 1.29 1.26 3.13
CA PRO A 88 1.13 2.65 2.71
C PRO A 88 2.05 3.02 1.55
N LEU A 89 3.31 2.55 1.59
CA LEU A 89 4.32 2.81 0.57
C LEU A 89 3.93 2.19 -0.76
N HIS A 90 3.52 0.91 -0.75
CA HIS A 90 3.00 0.22 -1.93
C HIS A 90 1.76 0.91 -2.52
N THR A 91 0.86 1.45 -1.68
CA THR A 91 -0.33 2.15 -2.17
C THR A 91 0.03 3.45 -2.87
N ALA A 92 0.95 4.23 -2.33
CA ALA A 92 1.41 5.46 -2.96
C ALA A 92 2.06 5.17 -4.32
N LEU A 93 2.95 4.18 -4.39
CA LEU A 93 3.55 3.75 -5.66
C LEU A 93 2.48 3.27 -6.64
N ALA A 94 1.57 2.39 -6.22
CA ALA A 94 0.54 1.88 -7.11
C ALA A 94 -0.30 2.99 -7.76
N VAL A 95 -0.69 3.98 -6.98
CA VAL A 95 -1.48 5.11 -7.45
C VAL A 95 -0.68 5.97 -8.45
N TYR A 96 0.49 6.43 -8.03
CA TYR A 96 1.31 7.28 -8.89
C TYR A 96 1.94 6.52 -10.04
N GLY A 97 2.23 5.22 -9.87
CA GLY A 97 2.67 4.35 -10.95
C GLY A 97 1.66 4.25 -12.10
N CYS A 98 0.37 4.09 -11.77
CA CYS A 98 -0.70 4.15 -12.77
C CYS A 98 -0.78 5.54 -13.44
N LEU A 99 -0.71 6.62 -12.66
CA LEU A 99 -0.79 8.00 -13.18
C LEU A 99 0.40 8.37 -14.06
N LEU A 100 1.57 7.84 -13.79
CA LEU A 100 2.82 8.15 -14.52
C LEU A 100 3.21 7.09 -15.56
N GLY A 101 2.36 6.05 -15.74
CA GLY A 101 2.54 5.04 -16.79
C GLY A 101 3.60 3.97 -16.50
N TYR A 102 3.92 3.71 -15.23
CA TYR A 102 4.81 2.62 -14.84
C TYR A 102 4.14 1.25 -14.95
N ASN A 103 4.94 0.24 -15.26
CA ASN A 103 4.50 -1.15 -15.36
C ASN A 103 5.00 -2.04 -14.20
N LEU A 104 6.06 -1.63 -13.53
CA LEU A 104 6.64 -2.35 -12.39
C LEU A 104 6.92 -1.39 -11.23
N ILE A 105 6.53 -1.79 -10.04
CA ILE A 105 6.80 -1.05 -8.80
C ILE A 105 8.32 -0.87 -8.57
N ALA A 106 9.13 -1.85 -8.95
CA ALA A 106 10.59 -1.76 -8.82
C ALA A 106 11.20 -0.63 -9.68
N ASP A 107 10.60 -0.32 -10.83
CA ASP A 107 11.08 0.77 -11.69
C ASP A 107 10.71 2.15 -11.13
N GLU A 108 9.62 2.26 -10.40
CA GLU A 108 9.22 3.48 -9.70
C GLU A 108 10.23 3.90 -8.63
N MET A 109 10.94 2.95 -8.02
CA MET A 109 11.98 3.25 -7.03
C MET A 109 13.25 3.88 -7.63
N LYS A 110 13.41 3.84 -8.97
CA LYS A 110 14.45 4.56 -9.70
C LYS A 110 14.05 6.02 -9.99
N ASP A 111 12.77 6.32 -9.86
CA ASP A 111 12.22 7.68 -9.98
C ASP A 111 12.48 8.44 -8.69
N LYS A 112 13.07 9.64 -8.82
CA LYS A 112 13.50 10.44 -7.67
C LYS A 112 12.31 10.87 -6.81
N GLU A 113 11.25 11.38 -7.42
CA GLU A 113 10.08 11.88 -6.71
C GLU A 113 9.30 10.73 -6.05
N LEU A 114 9.11 9.60 -6.73
CA LEU A 114 8.40 8.46 -6.16
C LEU A 114 9.19 7.79 -5.03
N SER A 115 10.51 7.66 -5.19
CA SER A 115 11.37 7.15 -4.11
C SER A 115 11.34 8.08 -2.89
N GLU A 116 11.37 9.41 -3.09
CA GLU A 116 11.27 10.39 -2.01
C GLU A 116 9.89 10.35 -1.34
N LEU A 117 8.79 10.24 -2.11
CA LEU A 117 7.44 10.11 -1.59
C LEU A 117 7.33 8.98 -0.57
N VAL A 118 7.75 7.78 -0.96
CA VAL A 118 7.64 6.62 -0.06
C VAL A 118 8.58 6.69 1.14
N ARG A 119 9.76 7.30 0.98
CA ARG A 119 10.68 7.56 2.11
C ARG A 119 10.04 8.52 3.12
N ARG A 120 9.40 9.59 2.67
CA ARG A 120 8.68 10.51 3.55
C ARG A 120 7.50 9.85 4.24
N ILE A 121 6.67 9.12 3.50
CA ILE A 121 5.54 8.37 4.10
C ILE A 121 6.04 7.40 5.17
N GLY A 122 7.06 6.60 4.88
CA GLY A 122 7.55 5.58 5.79
C GLY A 122 8.36 6.15 6.97
N LEU A 123 9.40 6.93 6.66
CA LEU A 123 10.40 7.35 7.65
C LEU A 123 10.02 8.65 8.36
N SER A 124 9.53 9.66 7.62
CA SER A 124 9.27 10.98 8.21
C SER A 124 7.88 11.08 8.85
N GLU A 125 6.86 10.46 8.25
CA GLU A 125 5.48 10.57 8.71
C GLU A 125 4.99 9.32 9.45
N GLY A 126 5.37 8.13 9.01
CA GLY A 126 4.94 6.87 9.63
C GLY A 126 5.71 6.51 10.90
N MET A 127 7.04 6.53 10.84
CA MET A 127 7.90 6.09 11.96
C MET A 127 7.67 6.85 13.27
N PRO A 128 7.40 8.18 13.32
CA PRO A 128 7.15 8.88 14.58
C PRO A 128 5.93 8.39 15.38
N VAL A 129 5.02 7.64 14.73
CA VAL A 129 3.80 7.10 15.33
C VAL A 129 3.63 5.59 15.12
N VAL A 130 4.70 4.91 14.69
CA VAL A 130 4.68 3.47 14.43
C VAL A 130 4.44 2.66 15.70
N ILE A 131 3.66 1.59 15.57
CA ILE A 131 3.51 0.62 16.66
C ILE A 131 4.74 -0.31 16.66
N ASN A 132 5.52 -0.25 17.74
CA ASN A 132 6.68 -1.13 17.93
C ASN A 132 6.24 -2.48 18.53
N PRO A 133 6.41 -3.60 17.81
CA PRO A 133 6.11 -4.93 18.33
C PRO A 133 7.22 -5.50 19.24
N GLU A 134 8.36 -4.81 19.38
CA GLU A 134 9.55 -5.14 20.18
C GLU A 134 10.35 -6.36 19.67
N ILE A 135 9.70 -7.36 19.08
CA ILE A 135 10.36 -8.56 18.52
C ILE A 135 10.94 -8.35 17.11
N ILE A 136 10.46 -7.35 16.40
CA ILE A 136 10.94 -6.93 15.07
C ILE A 136 11.13 -5.41 15.13
N SER A 137 12.32 -4.93 14.76
CA SER A 137 12.60 -3.50 14.70
C SER A 137 11.85 -2.84 13.54
N PRO A 138 10.93 -1.88 13.78
CA PRO A 138 10.24 -1.16 12.70
C PRO A 138 11.22 -0.44 11.78
N GLN A 139 12.29 0.15 12.32
CA GLN A 139 13.29 0.86 11.52
C GLN A 139 14.00 -0.09 10.55
N LYS A 140 14.52 -1.23 11.05
CA LYS A 140 15.17 -2.22 10.19
C LYS A 140 14.21 -2.76 9.13
N PHE A 141 12.94 -2.96 9.52
CA PHE A 141 11.93 -3.46 8.60
C PHE A 141 11.65 -2.46 7.47
N VAL A 142 11.42 -1.19 7.77
CA VAL A 142 11.17 -0.17 6.74
C VAL A 142 12.39 0.07 5.86
N ASP A 143 13.59 0.04 6.43
CA ASP A 143 14.84 0.16 5.67
C ASP A 143 15.00 -0.99 4.66
N GLU A 144 14.69 -2.22 5.06
CA GLU A 144 14.71 -3.39 4.19
C GLU A 144 13.65 -3.31 3.09
N VAL A 145 12.43 -2.86 3.44
CA VAL A 145 11.35 -2.62 2.48
C VAL A 145 11.77 -1.61 1.42
N LEU A 146 12.32 -0.47 1.83
CA LEU A 146 12.69 0.63 0.92
C LEU A 146 13.92 0.33 0.06
N ASN A 147 14.89 -0.41 0.60
CA ASN A 147 16.19 -0.58 -0.06
C ASN A 147 16.39 -1.94 -0.72
N VAL A 148 15.59 -2.95 -0.34
CA VAL A 148 15.74 -4.33 -0.84
C VAL A 148 14.46 -4.82 -1.49
N ARG A 149 13.33 -4.75 -0.78
CA ARG A 149 12.11 -5.43 -1.22
C ARG A 149 11.40 -4.71 -2.37
N ILE A 150 11.06 -3.43 -2.21
CA ILE A 150 10.34 -2.67 -3.24
C ILE A 150 11.19 -2.50 -4.51
N PRO A 151 12.52 -2.19 -4.43
CA PRO A 151 13.36 -2.06 -5.60
C PRO A 151 13.71 -3.38 -6.31
N ASN A 152 13.27 -4.53 -5.78
CA ASN A 152 13.63 -5.84 -6.33
C ASN A 152 12.95 -6.07 -7.70
N PRO A 153 13.70 -6.11 -8.83
CA PRO A 153 13.13 -6.29 -10.16
C PRO A 153 12.55 -7.68 -10.40
N PHE A 154 12.87 -8.66 -9.55
CA PHE A 154 12.31 -10.01 -9.64
C PHE A 154 10.95 -10.14 -8.96
N MET A 155 10.48 -9.07 -8.31
CA MET A 155 9.13 -9.00 -7.78
C MET A 155 8.16 -8.54 -8.88
N PRO A 156 7.22 -9.39 -9.33
CA PRO A 156 6.32 -9.07 -10.43
C PRO A 156 5.14 -8.19 -9.98
N ASP A 157 5.42 -7.19 -9.15
CA ASP A 157 4.41 -6.28 -8.64
C ASP A 157 4.17 -5.16 -9.65
N THR A 158 2.93 -5.07 -10.15
CA THR A 158 2.51 -3.98 -11.04
C THR A 158 1.66 -2.96 -10.27
N PRO A 159 1.75 -1.66 -10.61
CA PRO A 159 0.89 -0.63 -10.03
C PRO A 159 -0.59 -1.01 -10.06
N GLN A 160 -1.07 -1.49 -11.20
CA GLN A 160 -2.47 -1.86 -11.42
C GLN A 160 -2.92 -2.98 -10.49
N ARG A 161 -2.08 -4.01 -10.25
CA ARG A 161 -2.41 -5.10 -9.34
C ARG A 161 -2.49 -4.62 -7.88
N ILE A 162 -1.57 -3.76 -7.47
CA ILE A 162 -1.52 -3.24 -6.10
C ILE A 162 -2.65 -2.25 -5.83
N ALA A 163 -3.09 -1.48 -6.83
CA ALA A 163 -4.18 -0.51 -6.74
C ALA A 163 -5.58 -1.14 -6.59
N THR A 164 -5.72 -2.47 -6.78
CA THR A 164 -6.99 -3.18 -6.54
C THR A 164 -7.52 -2.92 -5.14
N ASP A 165 -8.84 -2.70 -5.00
CA ASP A 165 -9.55 -2.48 -3.72
C ASP A 165 -8.96 -1.35 -2.85
N THR A 166 -8.43 -0.28 -3.44
CA THR A 166 -7.79 0.80 -2.69
C THR A 166 -8.77 1.51 -1.76
N SER A 167 -10.04 1.65 -2.13
CA SER A 167 -11.08 2.22 -1.25
C SER A 167 -11.22 1.48 0.09
N GLN A 168 -11.00 0.16 0.08
CA GLN A 168 -11.07 -0.69 1.27
C GLN A 168 -9.79 -0.65 2.12
N LYS A 169 -8.76 0.02 1.62
CA LYS A 169 -7.40 -0.04 2.17
C LYS A 169 -6.88 1.30 2.68
N VAL A 170 -7.30 2.43 2.11
CA VAL A 170 -6.78 3.76 2.47
C VAL A 170 -6.99 4.10 3.95
N GLY A 171 -8.12 3.66 4.54
CA GLY A 171 -8.40 3.87 5.95
C GLY A 171 -7.37 3.21 6.88
N ILE A 172 -7.05 1.94 6.64
CA ILE A 172 -6.07 1.24 7.47
C ILE A 172 -4.62 1.64 7.10
N ARG A 173 -4.36 2.02 5.85
CA ARG A 173 -3.01 2.33 5.37
C ARG A 173 -2.58 3.75 5.69
N TYR A 174 -3.48 4.72 5.60
CA TYR A 174 -3.20 6.14 5.89
C TYR A 174 -3.97 6.65 7.11
N GLY A 175 -5.25 6.29 7.21
CA GLY A 175 -6.13 6.78 8.28
C GLY A 175 -5.65 6.42 9.67
N GLU A 176 -5.03 5.24 9.88
CA GLU A 176 -4.46 4.88 11.19
C GLU A 176 -3.29 5.78 11.60
N THR A 177 -2.40 6.11 10.66
CA THR A 177 -1.31 7.07 10.90
C THR A 177 -1.88 8.46 11.19
N ILE A 178 -2.85 8.93 10.39
CA ILE A 178 -3.53 10.22 10.60
C ILE A 178 -4.17 10.29 11.99
N LYS A 179 -4.91 9.25 12.41
CA LYS A 179 -5.50 9.17 13.75
C LYS A 179 -4.46 9.22 14.85
N SER A 180 -3.30 8.59 14.63
CA SER A 180 -2.21 8.63 15.60
C SER A 180 -1.65 10.04 15.80
N TYR A 181 -1.54 10.83 14.73
CA TYR A 181 -1.17 12.24 14.83
C TYR A 181 -2.24 13.08 15.52
N VAL A 182 -3.51 12.88 15.17
CA VAL A 182 -4.61 13.60 15.85
C VAL A 182 -4.65 13.26 17.33
N ALA A 183 -4.45 12.01 17.70
CA ALA A 183 -4.41 11.60 19.12
C ALA A 183 -3.20 12.18 19.87
N LYS A 184 -2.05 12.32 19.21
CA LYS A 184 -0.80 12.81 19.79
C LYS A 184 -0.75 14.34 19.86
N ASP A 185 -1.09 15.01 18.76
CA ASP A 185 -0.81 16.43 18.53
C ASP A 185 -2.08 17.26 18.32
N GLY A 186 -3.27 16.64 18.40
CA GLY A 186 -4.58 17.26 18.16
C GLY A 186 -4.90 17.50 16.69
N SER A 187 -3.97 17.23 15.76
CA SER A 187 -4.11 17.48 14.33
C SER A 187 -3.06 16.71 13.56
N ALA A 188 -3.34 16.42 12.28
CA ALA A 188 -2.39 15.84 11.33
C ALA A 188 -1.85 16.86 10.31
N LYS A 189 -2.01 18.15 10.56
CA LYS A 189 -1.67 19.24 9.63
C LYS A 189 -0.21 19.27 9.16
N GLU A 190 0.72 18.70 9.94
CA GLU A 190 2.15 18.63 9.60
C GLU A 190 2.45 17.61 8.49
N LEU A 191 1.53 16.67 8.23
CA LEU A 191 1.71 15.68 7.18
C LEU A 191 1.68 16.36 5.79
N ILE A 192 2.52 15.87 4.88
CA ILE A 192 2.64 16.30 3.49
C ILE A 192 2.52 15.12 2.53
N ALA A 193 3.31 14.07 2.74
CA ALA A 193 3.41 12.95 1.81
C ALA A 193 2.17 12.04 1.84
N ILE A 194 1.57 11.82 3.03
CA ILE A 194 0.30 11.09 3.14
C ILE A 194 -0.86 11.87 2.51
N PRO A 195 -1.08 13.18 2.78
CA PRO A 195 -2.03 14.00 2.03
C PRO A 195 -1.82 13.97 0.52
N LEU A 196 -0.57 14.05 0.06
CA LEU A 196 -0.24 13.97 -1.36
C LEU A 196 -0.63 12.60 -1.95
N ALA A 197 -0.35 11.49 -1.25
CA ALA A 197 -0.76 10.16 -1.68
C ALA A 197 -2.30 10.00 -1.76
N ILE A 198 -3.05 10.66 -0.87
CA ILE A 198 -4.52 10.69 -0.91
C ILE A 198 -5.01 11.56 -2.09
N ALA A 199 -4.40 12.72 -2.35
CA ALA A 199 -4.70 13.56 -3.51
C ALA A 199 -4.47 12.78 -4.81
N GLY A 200 -3.31 12.12 -4.93
CA GLY A 200 -3.00 11.24 -6.05
C GLY A 200 -4.03 10.12 -6.24
N TRP A 201 -4.54 9.51 -5.15
CA TRP A 201 -5.60 8.52 -5.26
C TRP A 201 -6.90 9.12 -5.80
N CYS A 202 -7.30 10.30 -5.33
CA CYS A 202 -8.45 11.01 -5.90
C CYS A 202 -8.24 11.33 -7.38
N ARG A 203 -7.03 11.71 -7.76
CA ARG A 203 -6.64 11.98 -9.17
C ARG A 203 -6.67 10.70 -10.03
N TYR A 204 -6.19 9.56 -9.48
CA TYR A 204 -6.23 8.24 -10.12
C TYR A 204 -7.66 7.83 -10.49
N LEU A 205 -8.64 8.10 -9.63
CA LEU A 205 -10.04 7.74 -9.86
C LEU A 205 -10.66 8.39 -11.10
N LEU A 206 -10.03 9.43 -11.67
CA LEU A 206 -10.47 10.02 -12.95
C LEU A 206 -10.15 9.13 -14.16
N GLY A 207 -9.29 8.12 -14.02
CA GLY A 207 -8.94 7.19 -15.09
C GLY A 207 -8.19 7.82 -16.27
N ILE A 208 -7.46 8.91 -16.02
CA ILE A 208 -6.66 9.64 -17.01
C ILE A 208 -5.26 9.81 -16.44
N ASP A 209 -4.23 9.42 -17.18
CA ASP A 209 -2.84 9.53 -16.76
C ASP A 209 -2.28 10.96 -16.85
N ASP A 210 -1.02 11.14 -16.50
CA ASP A 210 -0.35 12.46 -16.53
C ASP A 210 -0.03 12.93 -17.96
N ASN A 211 -0.16 12.08 -18.97
CA ASN A 211 -0.06 12.41 -20.39
C ASN A 211 -1.41 12.80 -21.02
N GLY A 212 -2.52 12.63 -20.26
CA GLY A 212 -3.88 12.87 -20.74
C GLY A 212 -4.51 11.66 -21.43
N GLU A 213 -3.86 10.49 -21.34
CA GLU A 213 -4.38 9.23 -21.90
C GLU A 213 -5.28 8.52 -20.88
N SER A 214 -6.37 7.92 -21.36
CA SER A 214 -7.27 7.15 -20.51
C SER A 214 -6.68 5.79 -20.16
N PHE A 215 -6.90 5.34 -18.94
CA PHE A 215 -6.58 3.99 -18.49
C PHE A 215 -7.74 3.36 -17.70
N GLU A 216 -7.78 2.04 -17.68
CA GLU A 216 -8.77 1.31 -16.89
C GLU A 216 -8.38 1.30 -15.41
N LEU A 217 -9.33 1.67 -14.54
CA LEU A 217 -9.14 1.58 -13.10
C LEU A 217 -9.06 0.12 -12.66
N SER A 218 -8.18 -0.15 -11.70
CA SER A 218 -8.14 -1.46 -11.06
C SER A 218 -9.47 -1.78 -10.36
N PRO A 219 -9.87 -3.05 -10.27
CA PRO A 219 -11.12 -3.44 -9.61
C PRO A 219 -11.23 -2.88 -8.20
N ASP A 220 -12.35 -2.23 -7.92
CA ASP A 220 -12.65 -1.66 -6.59
C ASP A 220 -14.16 -1.72 -6.36
N PRO A 221 -14.65 -2.30 -5.25
CA PRO A 221 -16.09 -2.44 -4.99
C PRO A 221 -16.83 -1.11 -4.87
N MET A 222 -16.13 -0.01 -4.60
CA MET A 222 -16.70 1.34 -4.50
C MET A 222 -16.48 2.17 -5.77
N ALA A 223 -15.93 1.63 -6.85
CA ALA A 223 -15.55 2.39 -8.04
C ALA A 223 -16.66 3.28 -8.58
N ASP A 224 -17.90 2.74 -8.70
CA ASP A 224 -19.03 3.51 -9.24
C ASP A 224 -19.52 4.61 -8.29
N GLU A 225 -19.42 4.41 -6.98
CA GLU A 225 -19.74 5.42 -5.97
C GLU A 225 -18.68 6.53 -5.97
N LEU A 226 -17.40 6.15 -5.97
CA LEU A 226 -16.28 7.08 -5.98
C LEU A 226 -16.28 7.97 -7.23
N LYS A 227 -16.59 7.42 -8.40
CA LYS A 227 -16.71 8.20 -9.65
C LYS A 227 -17.79 9.28 -9.58
N LYS A 228 -18.87 9.07 -8.83
CA LYS A 228 -19.92 10.09 -8.65
C LYS A 228 -19.39 11.32 -7.93
N HIS A 229 -18.48 11.17 -6.96
CA HIS A 229 -17.84 12.28 -6.27
C HIS A 229 -16.94 13.13 -7.18
N LEU A 230 -16.53 12.59 -8.33
CA LEU A 230 -15.62 13.26 -9.27
C LEU A 230 -16.33 13.76 -10.52
N SER A 231 -17.66 13.63 -10.55
CA SER A 231 -18.45 14.02 -11.72
C SER A 231 -18.27 15.49 -12.06
N GLY A 232 -18.04 15.77 -13.35
CA GLY A 232 -17.87 17.13 -13.87
C GLY A 232 -16.44 17.66 -13.82
N ILE A 233 -15.51 16.98 -13.13
CA ILE A 233 -14.09 17.37 -13.10
C ILE A 233 -13.45 17.07 -14.46
N LYS A 234 -12.67 18.03 -14.99
CA LYS A 234 -11.98 17.93 -16.28
C LYS A 234 -10.49 18.22 -16.09
N ILE A 235 -9.65 17.31 -16.57
CA ILE A 235 -8.20 17.54 -16.61
C ILE A 235 -7.90 18.71 -17.55
N GLY A 236 -7.05 19.65 -17.11
CA GLY A 236 -6.71 20.88 -17.83
C GLY A 236 -7.67 22.04 -17.59
N ASP A 237 -8.74 21.82 -16.83
CA ASP A 237 -9.69 22.87 -16.44
C ASP A 237 -9.89 22.86 -14.92
N ILE A 238 -9.04 23.59 -14.19
CA ILE A 238 -9.11 23.69 -12.73
C ILE A 238 -10.42 24.33 -12.25
N SER A 239 -11.09 25.14 -13.10
CA SER A 239 -12.37 25.76 -12.75
C SER A 239 -13.53 24.76 -12.70
N SER A 240 -13.34 23.57 -13.27
CA SER A 240 -14.27 22.44 -13.15
C SER A 240 -14.35 21.86 -11.75
N TYR A 241 -13.32 22.10 -10.91
CA TYR A 241 -13.33 21.74 -9.51
C TYR A 241 -14.05 22.80 -8.68
N THR A 242 -15.11 22.41 -7.99
CA THR A 242 -15.96 23.28 -7.15
C THR A 242 -16.20 22.68 -5.77
N GLY A 243 -15.26 21.85 -5.27
CA GLY A 243 -15.35 21.19 -3.96
C GLY A 243 -15.98 19.78 -4.00
N GLN A 244 -15.94 19.10 -5.13
CA GLN A 244 -16.53 17.77 -5.30
C GLN A 244 -15.95 16.72 -4.34
N LEU A 245 -14.70 16.85 -3.91
CA LEU A 245 -14.06 15.93 -2.99
C LEU A 245 -14.56 16.04 -1.56
N LYS A 246 -15.26 17.11 -1.19
CA LYS A 246 -15.63 17.37 0.21
C LYS A 246 -16.33 16.21 0.89
N ASN A 247 -17.33 15.62 0.24
CA ASN A 247 -18.07 14.49 0.79
C ASN A 247 -17.21 13.23 0.88
N LEU A 248 -16.32 13.00 -0.08
CA LEU A 248 -15.39 11.88 -0.07
C LEU A 248 -14.38 12.02 1.08
N LEU A 249 -13.70 13.16 1.18
CA LEU A 249 -12.66 13.40 2.20
C LEU A 249 -13.21 13.49 3.64
N SER A 250 -14.52 13.81 3.79
CA SER A 250 -15.20 13.77 5.09
C SER A 250 -15.65 12.35 5.49
N ASN A 251 -15.57 11.36 4.59
CA ASN A 251 -16.14 10.04 4.82
C ASN A 251 -15.24 9.17 5.71
N ALA A 252 -15.55 9.15 7.01
CA ALA A 252 -14.83 8.34 7.98
C ALA A 252 -14.95 6.81 7.75
N ASN A 253 -15.93 6.32 6.97
CA ASN A 253 -15.99 4.90 6.62
C ASN A 253 -14.89 4.51 5.63
N ILE A 254 -14.42 5.45 4.80
CA ILE A 254 -13.32 5.22 3.84
C ILE A 254 -11.97 5.44 4.52
N PHE A 255 -11.78 6.58 5.19
CA PHE A 255 -10.48 6.97 5.75
C PHE A 255 -10.30 6.62 7.23
N GLY A 256 -11.33 6.14 7.92
CA GLY A 256 -11.30 5.89 9.36
C GLY A 256 -11.42 7.16 10.22
N ILE A 257 -11.39 8.34 9.60
CA ILE A 257 -11.52 9.65 10.22
C ILE A 257 -11.97 10.67 9.15
N ASN A 258 -12.64 11.76 9.58
CA ASN A 258 -12.90 12.90 8.71
C ASN A 258 -11.59 13.71 8.50
N LEU A 259 -11.13 13.82 7.26
CA LEU A 259 -9.84 14.43 6.95
C LEU A 259 -9.81 15.95 7.16
N TYR A 260 -10.97 16.63 7.12
CA TYR A 260 -11.05 18.06 7.50
C TYR A 260 -10.90 18.23 9.02
N GLU A 261 -11.55 17.38 9.81
CA GLU A 261 -11.37 17.39 11.27
C GLU A 261 -9.95 17.03 11.69
N ALA A 262 -9.27 16.20 10.90
CA ALA A 262 -7.85 15.89 11.08
C ALA A 262 -6.92 17.06 10.67
N GLY A 263 -7.45 18.11 10.01
CA GLY A 263 -6.71 19.31 9.61
C GLY A 263 -5.95 19.19 8.30
N ILE A 264 -6.28 18.20 7.46
CA ILE A 264 -5.60 17.96 6.16
C ILE A 264 -6.52 17.96 4.95
N GLY A 265 -7.84 18.08 5.12
CA GLY A 265 -8.80 18.02 4.02
C GLY A 265 -8.54 19.10 2.96
N ASP A 266 -8.41 20.36 3.37
CA ASP A 266 -8.16 21.50 2.47
C ASP A 266 -6.81 21.34 1.73
N LYS A 267 -5.77 20.86 2.42
CA LYS A 267 -4.47 20.58 1.82
C LYS A 267 -4.56 19.52 0.72
N ILE A 268 -5.34 18.45 0.93
CA ILE A 268 -5.57 17.41 -0.08
C ILE A 268 -6.30 17.97 -1.29
N GLU A 269 -7.31 18.83 -1.08
CA GLU A 269 -8.00 19.50 -2.19
C GLU A 269 -7.06 20.40 -2.99
N GLU A 270 -6.19 21.19 -2.31
CA GLU A 270 -5.19 22.03 -2.96
C GLU A 270 -4.25 21.19 -3.85
N MET A 271 -3.69 20.10 -3.31
CA MET A 271 -2.83 19.20 -4.06
C MET A 271 -3.56 18.55 -5.24
N PHE A 272 -4.81 18.13 -5.05
CA PHE A 272 -5.63 17.56 -6.10
C PHE A 272 -5.90 18.57 -7.23
N VAL A 273 -6.22 19.82 -6.90
CA VAL A 273 -6.43 20.89 -7.89
C VAL A 273 -5.18 21.12 -8.73
N GLU A 274 -4.00 21.05 -8.11
CA GLU A 274 -2.74 21.13 -8.85
C GLU A 274 -2.55 19.92 -9.78
N GLU A 275 -2.89 18.70 -9.34
CA GLU A 275 -2.75 17.48 -10.15
C GLU A 275 -3.73 17.42 -11.33
N ILE A 276 -4.85 18.13 -11.30
CA ILE A 276 -5.78 18.19 -12.44
C ILE A 276 -5.49 19.35 -13.42
N ALA A 277 -4.47 20.16 -13.19
CA ALA A 277 -4.17 21.33 -13.99
C ALA A 277 -3.80 21.04 -15.46
N GLY A 278 -3.53 19.78 -15.81
CA GLY A 278 -3.31 19.35 -17.18
C GLY A 278 -2.18 18.33 -17.31
N LYS A 279 -1.69 18.19 -18.52
CA LYS A 279 -0.59 17.26 -18.83
C LYS A 279 0.69 17.64 -18.07
N GLY A 280 1.32 16.65 -17.41
CA GLY A 280 2.51 16.84 -16.59
C GLY A 280 2.23 17.42 -15.19
N ALA A 281 0.96 17.68 -14.86
CA ALA A 281 0.57 18.31 -13.60
C ALA A 281 0.85 17.41 -12.39
N VAL A 282 0.62 16.11 -12.50
CA VAL A 282 0.92 15.14 -11.43
C VAL A 282 2.42 15.14 -11.12
N ARG A 283 3.26 15.07 -12.15
CA ARG A 283 4.72 15.13 -11.99
C ARG A 283 5.17 16.45 -11.36
N ASN A 284 4.59 17.57 -11.77
CA ASN A 284 4.95 18.88 -11.25
C ASN A 284 4.53 19.03 -9.78
N THR A 285 3.37 18.50 -9.40
CA THR A 285 2.88 18.50 -8.03
C THR A 285 3.80 17.66 -7.13
N LEU A 286 4.20 16.45 -7.57
CA LEU A 286 5.20 15.65 -6.86
C LEU A 286 6.49 16.46 -6.61
N LYS A 287 7.04 17.10 -7.63
CA LYS A 287 8.26 17.94 -7.51
C LYS A 287 8.12 19.13 -6.57
N LYS A 288 6.91 19.70 -6.48
CA LYS A 288 6.65 20.86 -5.62
C LYS A 288 6.66 20.48 -4.15
N TYR A 289 6.12 19.32 -3.80
CA TYR A 289 5.90 18.92 -2.41
C TYR A 289 7.01 18.01 -1.84
N LEU A 290 7.84 17.43 -2.71
CA LEU A 290 8.92 16.51 -2.32
C LEU A 290 10.32 17.09 -2.55
#